data_840b63dedd9d41a895c6f77ea0ae183d
#
_entry.id   840b63dedd9d41a895c6f77ea0ae183d
#
_cell.length_a   1.000
_cell.length_b   1.000
_cell.length_c   1.000
_cell.angle_alpha   90.00
_cell.angle_beta   90.00
_cell.angle_gamma   90.00
#
_symmetry.space_group_name_H-M   'P 1'
#
loop_
_entity.id
_entity.type
_entity.pdbx_description
1 polymer ?
#
loop_
_entity_poly.entity_id
_entity_poly.type
_entity_poly.pdbx_seq_one_letter_code
_entity_poly.pdbx_strand_id
1 'polypeptide(L)' 'MRRHSISSAIDSLLDNFFLIQKDIDSVSNLYGTVIKEAEYAVIKKTMELTSRNKKQTAKILGISRNTLNLKIKNLKIGV' A
#
# COMPACT_ATOMS: atom_id res chain seq x y z
N MET A 1 24.02 4.85 9.85
CA MET A 1 23.04 3.84 9.97
C MET A 1 22.25 3.70 8.71
N ARG A 2 21.85 2.49 8.54
CA ARG A 2 21.14 2.25 7.37
C ARG A 2 19.78 1.92 7.75
N ARG A 3 18.84 2.54 7.18
CA ARG A 3 17.52 2.13 7.50
C ARG A 3 16.94 1.49 6.29
N HIS A 4 16.01 0.63 6.51
CA HIS A 4 15.36 -0.05 5.41
C HIS A 4 14.50 0.95 4.66
N SER A 5 14.62 0.95 3.35
CA SER A 5 13.77 1.76 2.52
C SER A 5 12.50 0.99 2.21
N ILE A 6 11.50 1.72 1.72
CA ILE A 6 10.27 1.09 1.29
C ILE A 6 10.54 0.16 0.11
N SER A 7 11.40 0.60 -0.82
CA SER A 7 11.69 -0.25 -1.96
C SER A 7 12.39 -1.54 -1.53
N SER A 8 13.23 -1.47 -0.52
CA SER A 8 13.90 -2.65 0.00
C SER A 8 12.89 -3.64 0.58
N ALA A 9 11.90 -3.12 1.31
CA ALA A 9 10.86 -3.98 1.87
C ALA A 9 10.03 -4.64 0.78
N ILE A 10 9.69 -3.89 -0.26
CA ILE A 10 8.91 -4.43 -1.37
C ILE A 10 9.74 -5.46 -2.13
N ASP A 11 11.03 -5.20 -2.31
CA ASP A 11 11.91 -6.14 -2.96
C ASP A 11 11.90 -7.49 -2.25
N SER A 12 11.98 -7.46 -0.92
CA SER A 12 11.93 -8.70 -0.13
C SER A 12 10.61 -9.43 -0.29
N LEU A 13 9.52 -8.67 -0.31
CA LEU A 13 8.20 -9.27 -0.53
C LEU A 13 8.10 -9.93 -1.89
N LEU A 14 8.67 -9.29 -2.90
CA LEU A 14 8.64 -9.85 -4.25
C LEU A 14 9.50 -11.10 -4.36
N ASP A 15 10.63 -11.13 -3.65
CA ASP A 15 11.44 -12.33 -3.60
C ASP A 15 10.61 -13.51 -3.10
N ASN A 16 9.88 -13.31 -2.01
CA ASN A 16 9.03 -14.36 -1.47
C ASN A 16 7.91 -14.74 -2.43
N PHE A 17 7.32 -13.75 -3.08
CA PHE A 17 6.26 -14.01 -4.03
C PHE A 17 6.76 -14.93 -5.15
N PHE A 18 7.94 -14.61 -5.71
CA PHE A 18 8.47 -15.40 -6.82
C PHE A 18 9.06 -16.74 -6.39
N LEU A 19 9.39 -16.91 -5.12
CA LEU A 19 9.76 -18.21 -4.61
C LEU A 19 8.57 -19.17 -4.67
N ILE A 20 7.39 -18.66 -4.40
CA ILE A 20 6.17 -19.47 -4.42
C ILE A 20 5.66 -19.63 -5.84
N GLN A 21 5.65 -18.54 -6.58
CA GLN A 21 5.14 -18.55 -7.95
C GLN A 21 6.25 -18.97 -8.90
N LYS A 22 6.20 -20.22 -9.31
CA LYS A 22 7.30 -20.78 -10.13
C LYS A 22 7.24 -20.40 -11.58
N ASP A 23 6.04 -20.15 -12.10
CA ASP A 23 5.87 -19.82 -13.50
C ASP A 23 5.72 -18.31 -13.65
N ILE A 24 6.84 -17.65 -13.89
CA ILE A 24 6.85 -16.20 -14.06
C ILE A 24 5.94 -15.75 -15.18
N ASP A 25 5.88 -16.53 -16.24
CA ASP A 25 5.10 -16.14 -17.41
C ASP A 25 3.60 -16.11 -17.15
N SER A 26 3.15 -16.81 -16.11
CA SER A 26 1.73 -16.79 -15.76
C SER A 26 1.34 -15.57 -14.93
N VAL A 27 2.32 -14.83 -14.45
CA VAL A 27 2.04 -13.64 -13.63
C VAL A 27 1.64 -12.49 -14.55
N SER A 28 0.54 -11.86 -14.21
CA SER A 28 0.08 -10.70 -14.99
C SER A 28 -0.42 -9.62 -14.04
N ASN A 29 -0.42 -8.39 -14.53
CA ASN A 29 -0.91 -7.25 -13.76
C ASN A 29 -0.19 -7.07 -12.41
N LEU A 30 1.07 -7.46 -12.37
CA LEU A 30 1.84 -7.37 -11.13
C LEU A 30 1.99 -5.93 -10.67
N TYR A 31 2.23 -5.03 -11.61
CA TYR A 31 2.37 -3.62 -11.27
C TYR A 31 1.13 -3.11 -10.54
N GLY A 32 -0.05 -3.33 -11.12
CA GLY A 32 -1.29 -2.88 -10.49
C GLY A 32 -1.54 -3.52 -9.15
N THR A 33 -1.20 -4.78 -9.03
CA THR A 33 -1.38 -5.49 -7.76
C THR A 33 -0.49 -4.89 -6.67
N VAL A 34 0.78 -4.65 -6.98
CA VAL A 34 1.71 -4.09 -5.99
C VAL A 34 1.27 -2.69 -5.58
N ILE A 35 0.86 -1.86 -6.55
CA ILE A 35 0.44 -0.50 -6.25
C ILE A 35 -0.80 -0.51 -5.35
N LYS A 36 -1.78 -1.36 -5.66
CA LYS A 36 -2.98 -1.46 -4.84
C LYS A 36 -2.68 -1.91 -3.42
N GLU A 37 -1.83 -2.93 -3.30
CA GLU A 37 -1.46 -3.43 -1.98
C GLU A 37 -0.72 -2.37 -1.18
N ALA A 38 0.16 -1.63 -1.83
CA ALA A 38 0.91 -0.57 -1.18
C ALA A 38 -0.03 0.55 -0.72
N GLU A 39 -0.98 0.93 -1.57
CA GLU A 39 -1.97 1.94 -1.19
C GLU A 39 -2.80 1.50 0.00
N TYR A 40 -3.28 0.27 -0.05
CA TYR A 40 -4.07 -0.27 1.04
C TYR A 40 -3.30 -0.20 2.36
N ALA A 41 -2.06 -0.67 2.34
CA ALA A 41 -1.25 -0.73 3.55
C ALA A 41 -0.93 0.66 4.10
N VAL A 42 -0.55 1.59 3.23
CA VAL A 42 -0.15 2.90 3.70
C VAL A 42 -1.34 3.70 4.23
N ILE A 43 -2.50 3.56 3.59
CA ILE A 43 -3.70 4.28 4.05
C ILE A 43 -4.20 3.68 5.36
N LYS A 44 -4.29 2.36 5.40
CA LYS A 44 -4.77 1.69 6.61
C LYS A 44 -3.89 2.01 7.81
N LYS A 45 -2.59 1.91 7.63
CA LYS A 45 -1.66 2.19 8.73
C LYS A 45 -1.76 3.63 9.19
N THR A 46 -1.83 4.57 8.26
CA THR A 46 -1.89 5.98 8.63
C THR A 46 -3.21 6.30 9.32
N MET A 47 -4.31 5.71 8.86
CA MET A 47 -5.59 5.88 9.54
C MET A 47 -5.55 5.36 10.97
N GLU A 48 -4.89 4.22 11.18
CA GLU A 48 -4.74 3.68 12.52
C GLU A 48 -3.94 4.63 13.41
N LEU A 49 -2.85 5.17 12.87
CA LEU A 49 -1.98 6.05 13.64
C LEU A 49 -2.62 7.38 13.97
N THR A 50 -3.57 7.83 13.17
CA THR A 50 -4.28 9.09 13.43
C THR A 50 -5.60 8.87 14.13
N SER A 51 -5.89 7.66 14.60
CA SER A 51 -7.16 7.32 15.22
C SER A 51 -8.33 7.66 14.31
N ARG A 52 -8.17 7.35 13.03
CA ARG A 52 -9.19 7.55 11.98
C ARG A 52 -9.50 9.01 11.67
N ASN A 53 -8.55 9.87 11.93
CA ASN A 53 -8.71 11.29 11.60
C ASN A 53 -8.37 11.48 10.12
N LYS A 54 -9.39 11.61 9.28
CA LYS A 54 -9.19 11.68 7.83
C LYS A 54 -8.45 12.93 7.40
N LYS A 55 -8.73 14.04 8.06
CA LYS A 55 -8.03 15.29 7.71
C LYS A 55 -6.55 15.17 7.94
N GLN A 56 -6.17 14.65 9.09
CA GLN A 56 -4.76 14.46 9.43
C GLN A 56 -4.12 13.41 8.54
N THR A 57 -4.85 12.34 8.27
CA THR A 57 -4.35 11.26 7.40
C THR A 57 -4.06 11.78 6.00
N ALA A 58 -4.99 12.54 5.43
CA ALA A 58 -4.79 13.10 4.09
C ALA A 58 -3.58 14.01 4.06
N LYS A 59 -3.40 14.80 5.11
CA LYS A 59 -2.25 15.69 5.20
C LYS A 59 -0.94 14.90 5.25
N ILE A 60 -0.88 13.88 6.08
CA ILE A 60 0.30 13.03 6.19
C ILE A 60 0.62 12.36 4.86
N LEU A 61 -0.41 11.85 4.20
CA LEU A 61 -0.22 11.15 2.93
C LEU A 61 0.06 12.08 1.77
N GLY A 62 -0.25 13.37 1.93
CA GLY A 62 -0.03 14.33 0.84
C GLY A 62 -1.08 14.26 -0.24
N ILE A 63 -2.31 13.88 0.10
CA ILE A 63 -3.41 13.80 -0.85
C ILE A 63 -4.61 14.57 -0.30
N SER A 64 -5.58 14.88 -1.16
CA SER A 64 -6.78 15.57 -0.71
C SER A 64 -7.68 14.61 0.04
N ARG A 65 -8.58 15.18 0.87
CA ARG A 65 -9.54 14.34 1.57
C ARG A 65 -10.47 13.60 0.60
N ASN A 66 -10.83 14.26 -0.51
CA ASN A 66 -11.65 13.60 -1.50
C ASN A 66 -10.95 12.37 -2.08
N THR A 67 -9.67 12.52 -2.41
CA THR A 67 -8.88 11.39 -2.92
C THR A 67 -8.80 10.29 -1.88
N LEU A 68 -8.56 10.67 -0.63
CA LEU A 68 -8.49 9.69 0.45
C LEU A 68 -9.80 8.92 0.58
N ASN A 69 -10.93 9.62 0.58
CA ASN A 69 -12.23 8.97 0.70
C ASN A 69 -12.50 8.01 -0.45
N LEU A 70 -12.13 8.42 -1.67
CA LEU A 70 -12.30 7.55 -2.83
C LEU A 70 -11.45 6.29 -2.71
N LYS A 71 -10.22 6.43 -2.24
CA LYS A 71 -9.35 5.27 -2.10
C LYS A 71 -9.81 4.34 -0.99
N ILE A 72 -10.28 4.90 0.12
CA ILE A 72 -10.83 4.08 1.20
C ILE A 72 -12.00 3.26 0.67
N LYS A 73 -12.88 3.90 -0.10
CA LYS A 73 -14.03 3.22 -0.66
C LYS A 73 -13.62 2.15 -1.68
N ASN A 74 -12.77 2.53 -2.62
CA ASN A 74 -12.38 1.63 -3.71
C ASN A 74 -11.54 0.46 -3.23
N LEU A 75 -10.70 0.69 -2.23
CA LEU A 75 -9.86 -0.36 -1.68
C LEU A 75 -10.55 -1.13 -0.56
N LYS A 76 -11.75 -0.71 -0.20
CA LYS A 76 -12.56 -1.36 0.85
C LYS A 76 -11.81 -1.45 2.16
N ILE A 77 -11.20 -0.35 2.53
CA ILE A 77 -10.47 -0.30 3.80
C ILE A 77 -11.48 -0.11 4.92
N GLY A 78 -11.42 -1.00 5.91
CA GLY A 78 -12.32 -0.93 7.04
C GLY A 78 -11.84 0.10 8.04
N VAL A 79 -12.51 1.25 8.07
CA VAL A 79 -12.13 2.31 8.99
C VAL A 79 -13.31 2.80 9.78
#